data_35f3dffacdd8c29ab99a85ff7da295c5
#
_entry.id   35f3dffacdd8c29ab99a85ff7da295c5
#
_cell.length_a   1.000
_cell.length_b   1.000
_cell.length_c   1.000
_cell.angle_alpha   90.00
_cell.angle_beta   90.00
_cell.angle_gamma   90.00
#
_symmetry.space_group_name_H-M   'P 1'
#
loop_
_entity.id
_entity.type
_entity.pdbx_description
1 polymer ?
#
loop_
_entity_poly.entity_id
_entity_poly.type
_entity_poly.pdbx_seq_one_letter_code
_entity_poly.pdbx_strand_id
1 'polypeptide(L)'
;MDTQLALACGLVAGACFGIVATCGLYARELRRMARMLSRRLPHSAARLNIDAPLAGLNNIARSINAELEAADRERTEHAREQHRFQRDLSALSHDIRTPLTGAKGYMQLGQDETDAGARSEYLKLAAARIDCTIELLNQLFEYTKSCDPDLQLTFAPIAVAPLAEDTLLAHFPEFEAHGWEPRLEVVEDGCSVQGERDALQRILDNLITNALQYGSGAPTIRIGSDGTCARARPNNGGDGDQPAATNGNDGDGTASAWGNEVILQISNPVANPQDIDRDLLFTRFWRGEASRQLPGTGLGLATAQKLARAMELELEAQIDGGTITFFLRRRTDKDTAN
;
A
#
# COMPACT_ATOMS: atom_id res chain seq x y z
N MET A 1 -17.07 -78.12 26.77
CA MET A 1 -16.73 -76.80 27.42
C MET A 1 -15.37 -76.30 26.96
N ASP A 2 -14.39 -77.12 26.67
CA ASP A 2 -13.00 -76.75 26.33
C ASP A 2 -12.82 -76.15 24.96
N THR A 3 -13.62 -76.54 23.96
CA THR A 3 -13.53 -75.97 22.59
C THR A 3 -14.05 -74.50 22.48
N GLN A 4 -15.05 -74.17 23.27
CA GLN A 4 -15.55 -72.77 23.32
C GLN A 4 -14.57 -71.84 24.04
N LEU A 5 -13.91 -72.31 25.07
CA LEU A 5 -12.88 -71.59 25.80
C LEU A 5 -11.64 -71.34 24.92
N ALA A 6 -11.20 -72.39 24.19
CA ALA A 6 -10.09 -72.24 23.23
C ALA A 6 -10.37 -71.23 22.10
N LEU A 7 -11.60 -71.24 21.59
CA LEU A 7 -12.06 -70.25 20.56
C LEU A 7 -12.10 -68.84 21.10
N ALA A 8 -12.59 -68.64 22.33
CA ALA A 8 -12.60 -67.32 22.98
C ALA A 8 -11.18 -66.81 23.25
N CYS A 9 -10.27 -67.65 23.75
CA CYS A 9 -8.86 -67.33 23.95
C CYS A 9 -8.19 -66.94 22.63
N GLY A 10 -8.43 -67.67 21.53
CA GLY A 10 -7.93 -67.32 20.19
C GLY A 10 -8.40 -65.99 19.65
N LEU A 11 -9.68 -65.65 19.84
CA LEU A 11 -10.23 -64.35 19.45
C LEU A 11 -9.64 -63.19 20.25
N VAL A 12 -9.48 -63.36 21.57
CA VAL A 12 -8.83 -62.35 22.44
C VAL A 12 -7.38 -62.16 22.06
N ALA A 13 -6.64 -63.23 21.84
CA ALA A 13 -5.23 -63.16 21.42
C ALA A 13 -5.07 -62.50 20.04
N GLY A 14 -5.96 -62.80 19.08
CA GLY A 14 -6.01 -62.13 17.77
C GLY A 14 -6.33 -60.64 17.85
N ALA A 15 -7.31 -60.27 18.69
CA ALA A 15 -7.65 -58.87 18.95
C ALA A 15 -6.48 -58.09 19.61
N CYS A 16 -5.84 -58.66 20.62
CA CYS A 16 -4.64 -58.07 21.25
C CYS A 16 -3.49 -57.89 20.27
N PHE A 17 -3.24 -58.88 19.41
CA PHE A 17 -2.20 -58.77 18.38
C PHE A 17 -2.54 -57.69 17.35
N GLY A 18 -3.81 -57.56 16.91
CA GLY A 18 -4.26 -56.53 16.02
C GLY A 18 -4.11 -55.10 16.61
N ILE A 19 -4.40 -54.93 17.90
CA ILE A 19 -4.24 -53.66 18.62
C ILE A 19 -2.75 -53.28 18.72
N VAL A 20 -1.90 -54.24 19.12
CA VAL A 20 -0.45 -53.98 19.23
C VAL A 20 0.18 -53.66 17.88
N ALA A 21 -0.21 -54.36 16.81
CA ALA A 21 0.27 -54.11 15.47
C ALA A 21 -0.15 -52.70 14.96
N THR A 22 -1.42 -52.31 15.16
CA THR A 22 -1.90 -50.99 14.81
C THR A 22 -1.23 -49.88 15.62
N CYS A 23 -1.10 -50.03 16.93
CA CYS A 23 -0.36 -49.09 17.78
C CYS A 23 1.11 -48.94 17.34
N GLY A 24 1.76 -50.06 16.96
CA GLY A 24 3.12 -50.02 16.43
C GLY A 24 3.26 -49.25 15.13
N LEU A 25 2.31 -49.40 14.20
CA LEU A 25 2.28 -48.66 12.97
C LEU A 25 2.06 -47.14 13.22
N TYR A 26 1.12 -46.77 14.10
CA TYR A 26 0.91 -45.38 14.48
C TYR A 26 2.16 -44.74 15.09
N ALA A 27 2.78 -45.44 16.05
CA ALA A 27 3.98 -44.98 16.73
C ALA A 27 5.18 -44.81 15.77
N ARG A 28 5.28 -45.69 14.76
CA ARG A 28 6.32 -45.58 13.71
C ARG A 28 6.11 -44.37 12.82
N GLU A 29 4.89 -44.14 12.40
CA GLU A 29 4.56 -43.02 11.51
C GLU A 29 4.70 -41.68 12.22
N LEU A 30 4.23 -41.57 13.46
CA LEU A 30 4.44 -40.37 14.29
C LEU A 30 5.92 -40.02 14.48
N ARG A 31 6.77 -41.05 14.74
CA ARG A 31 8.23 -40.87 14.86
C ARG A 31 8.86 -40.44 13.53
N ARG A 32 8.32 -40.92 12.40
CA ARG A 32 8.76 -40.49 11.05
C ARG A 32 8.41 -39.00 10.81
N MET A 33 7.17 -38.60 11.11
CA MET A 33 6.73 -37.22 11.02
C MET A 33 7.56 -36.29 11.92
N ALA A 34 7.75 -36.67 13.17
CA ALA A 34 8.57 -35.90 14.13
C ALA A 34 10.01 -35.69 13.62
N ARG A 35 10.63 -36.78 13.08
CA ARG A 35 11.99 -36.71 12.52
C ARG A 35 12.06 -35.81 11.26
N MET A 36 11.03 -35.82 10.40
CA MET A 36 10.98 -34.92 9.24
C MET A 36 10.85 -33.46 9.67
N LEU A 37 9.98 -33.18 10.63
CA LEU A 37 9.79 -31.81 11.16
C LEU A 37 11.06 -31.30 11.86
N SER A 38 11.74 -32.14 12.67
CA SER A 38 12.96 -31.76 13.40
C SER A 38 14.18 -31.57 12.49
N ARG A 39 14.21 -32.23 11.33
CA ARG A 39 15.31 -32.13 10.36
C ARG A 39 15.05 -31.20 9.20
N ARG A 40 13.90 -30.54 9.20
CA ARG A 40 13.53 -29.60 8.12
C ARG A 40 14.51 -28.44 8.10
N LEU A 41 15.29 -28.37 7.03
CA LEU A 41 16.14 -27.22 6.73
C LEU A 41 15.26 -26.07 6.28
N PRO A 42 15.57 -24.83 6.64
CA PRO A 42 14.94 -23.64 6.03
C PRO A 42 15.08 -23.77 4.50
N HIS A 43 14.00 -23.63 3.77
CA HIS A 43 13.91 -23.78 2.30
C HIS A 43 13.75 -25.22 1.77
N SER A 44 13.48 -26.20 2.61
CA SER A 44 13.19 -27.56 2.16
C SER A 44 11.69 -27.67 1.78
N ALA A 45 11.40 -27.96 0.52
CA ALA A 45 10.06 -28.27 0.02
C ALA A 45 9.52 -29.63 0.52
N ALA A 46 10.10 -30.19 1.58
CA ALA A 46 9.73 -31.48 2.13
C ALA A 46 8.32 -31.42 2.72
N ARG A 47 7.40 -32.21 2.14
CA ARG A 47 6.03 -32.38 2.60
C ARG A 47 5.92 -33.63 3.44
N LEU A 48 5.03 -33.61 4.45
CA LEU A 48 4.64 -34.78 5.19
C LEU A 48 3.80 -35.69 4.27
N ASN A 49 4.32 -36.84 3.91
CA ASN A 49 3.58 -37.88 3.21
C ASN A 49 3.34 -39.04 4.16
N ILE A 50 2.10 -39.52 4.24
CA ILE A 50 1.69 -40.67 5.06
C ILE A 50 1.40 -41.82 4.11
N ASP A 51 2.17 -42.88 4.21
CA ASP A 51 2.06 -44.07 3.36
C ASP A 51 1.03 -45.08 3.91
N ALA A 52 0.50 -44.85 5.12
CA ALA A 52 -0.48 -45.73 5.74
C ALA A 52 -1.93 -45.21 5.60
N PRO A 53 -2.94 -46.08 5.44
CA PRO A 53 -4.34 -45.68 5.31
C PRO A 53 -4.96 -45.31 6.67
N LEU A 54 -4.37 -44.33 7.35
CA LEU A 54 -4.76 -43.86 8.68
C LEU A 54 -5.47 -42.48 8.52
N ALA A 55 -6.79 -42.51 8.39
CA ALA A 55 -7.59 -41.32 8.04
C ALA A 55 -7.34 -40.11 8.99
N GLY A 56 -7.15 -40.36 10.29
CA GLY A 56 -6.88 -39.30 11.28
C GLY A 56 -5.52 -38.61 11.08
N LEU A 57 -4.47 -39.39 10.83
CA LEU A 57 -3.12 -38.87 10.59
C LEU A 57 -3.02 -38.13 9.25
N ASN A 58 -3.76 -38.56 8.24
CA ASN A 58 -3.81 -37.87 6.96
C ASN A 58 -4.40 -36.46 7.08
N ASN A 59 -5.39 -36.26 7.95
CA ASN A 59 -5.95 -34.92 8.20
C ASN A 59 -4.93 -34.03 8.89
N ILE A 60 -4.25 -34.53 9.92
CA ILE A 60 -3.20 -33.79 10.61
C ILE A 60 -2.05 -33.42 9.65
N ALA A 61 -1.61 -34.35 8.80
CA ALA A 61 -0.54 -34.11 7.85
C ALA A 61 -0.96 -33.03 6.81
N ARG A 62 -2.22 -33.04 6.35
CA ARG A 62 -2.74 -32.01 5.45
C ARG A 62 -2.76 -30.63 6.11
N SER A 63 -3.26 -30.53 7.35
CA SER A 63 -3.26 -29.27 8.09
C SER A 63 -1.84 -28.74 8.33
N ILE A 64 -0.90 -29.60 8.73
CA ILE A 64 0.50 -29.19 8.91
C ILE A 64 1.13 -28.76 7.57
N ASN A 65 0.88 -29.51 6.48
CA ASN A 65 1.41 -29.12 5.17
C ASN A 65 0.85 -27.78 4.69
N ALA A 66 -0.44 -27.50 4.92
CA ALA A 66 -1.05 -26.21 4.60
C ALA A 66 -0.41 -25.05 5.36
N GLU A 67 -0.16 -25.23 6.68
CA GLU A 67 0.52 -24.25 7.51
C GLU A 67 1.98 -24.02 7.08
N LEU A 68 2.67 -25.12 6.75
CA LEU A 68 4.05 -25.04 6.26
C LEU A 68 4.12 -24.32 4.89
N GLU A 69 3.14 -24.54 4.00
CA GLU A 69 3.05 -23.86 2.73
C GLU A 69 2.74 -22.36 2.90
N ALA A 70 1.86 -22.01 3.84
CA ALA A 70 1.58 -20.62 4.17
C ALA A 70 2.84 -19.91 4.70
N ALA A 71 3.53 -20.51 5.66
CA ALA A 71 4.79 -19.97 6.21
C ALA A 71 5.91 -19.84 5.15
N ASP A 72 6.00 -20.79 4.21
CA ASP A 72 7.00 -20.73 3.14
C ASP A 72 6.65 -19.65 2.09
N ARG A 73 5.36 -19.44 1.81
CA ARG A 73 4.90 -18.32 0.95
C ARG A 73 5.25 -16.98 1.58
N GLU A 74 4.89 -16.78 2.84
CA GLU A 74 5.17 -15.57 3.59
C GLU A 74 6.69 -15.26 3.62
N ARG A 75 7.53 -16.25 3.93
CA ARG A 75 9.00 -16.09 3.90
C ARG A 75 9.52 -15.71 2.50
N THR A 76 8.95 -16.34 1.47
CA THR A 76 9.35 -16.07 0.08
C THR A 76 8.96 -14.64 -0.33
N GLU A 77 7.79 -14.19 0.09
CA GLU A 77 7.32 -12.82 -0.13
C GLU A 77 8.22 -11.81 0.60
N HIS A 78 8.50 -12.02 1.88
CA HIS A 78 9.44 -11.19 2.63
C HIS A 78 10.83 -11.13 1.99
N ALA A 79 11.37 -12.28 1.57
CA ALA A 79 12.66 -12.31 0.88
C ALA A 79 12.63 -11.52 -0.44
N ARG A 80 11.56 -11.65 -1.22
CA ARG A 80 11.36 -10.88 -2.46
C ARG A 80 11.26 -9.38 -2.18
N GLU A 81 10.50 -8.99 -1.15
CA GLU A 81 10.38 -7.60 -0.73
C GLU A 81 11.73 -7.02 -0.29
N GLN A 82 12.50 -7.76 0.49
CA GLN A 82 13.83 -7.36 0.92
C GLN A 82 14.78 -7.18 -0.28
N HIS A 83 14.78 -8.10 -1.23
CA HIS A 83 15.60 -7.98 -2.45
C HIS A 83 15.14 -6.81 -3.35
N ARG A 84 13.83 -6.55 -3.44
CA ARG A 84 13.33 -5.35 -4.13
C ARG A 84 13.83 -4.09 -3.43
N PHE A 85 13.70 -4.02 -2.11
CA PHE A 85 14.16 -2.87 -1.33
C PHE A 85 15.67 -2.60 -1.51
N GLN A 86 16.51 -3.64 -1.52
CA GLN A 86 17.95 -3.47 -1.76
C GLN A 86 18.26 -2.92 -3.16
N ARG A 87 17.57 -3.40 -4.19
CA ARG A 87 17.71 -2.86 -5.56
C ARG A 87 17.28 -1.41 -5.64
N ASP A 88 16.17 -1.09 -4.99
CA ASP A 88 15.59 0.24 -4.97
C ASP A 88 16.52 1.24 -4.27
N LEU A 89 17.13 0.85 -3.14
CA LEU A 89 18.16 1.65 -2.46
C LEU A 89 19.39 1.87 -3.33
N SER A 90 19.77 0.87 -4.14
CA SER A 90 20.90 1.03 -5.07
C SER A 90 20.57 2.04 -6.17
N ALA A 91 19.36 2.01 -6.73
CA ALA A 91 18.90 3.00 -7.70
C ALA A 91 18.85 4.41 -7.09
N LEU A 92 18.27 4.55 -5.89
CA LEU A 92 18.22 5.83 -5.18
C LEU A 92 19.64 6.38 -4.89
N SER A 93 20.58 5.50 -4.52
CA SER A 93 21.99 5.91 -4.32
C SER A 93 22.60 6.50 -5.58
N HIS A 94 22.23 5.98 -6.75
CA HIS A 94 22.63 6.55 -8.04
C HIS A 94 21.98 7.92 -8.26
N ASP A 95 20.68 8.04 -7.98
CA ASP A 95 19.91 9.27 -8.18
C ASP A 95 20.32 10.40 -7.24
N ILE A 96 20.80 10.07 -6.03
CA ILE A 96 21.43 11.01 -5.11
C ILE A 96 22.84 11.42 -5.61
N ARG A 97 23.63 10.49 -6.15
CA ARG A 97 25.00 10.78 -6.62
C ARG A 97 25.02 11.77 -7.77
N THR A 98 24.06 11.68 -8.69
CA THR A 98 23.99 12.52 -9.89
C THR A 98 23.92 14.02 -9.55
N PRO A 99 22.93 14.52 -8.77
CA PRO A 99 22.87 15.93 -8.38
C PRO A 99 24.06 16.37 -7.52
N LEU A 100 24.55 15.51 -6.61
CA LEU A 100 25.75 15.83 -5.81
C LEU A 100 27.00 16.00 -6.66
N THR A 101 27.18 15.15 -7.68
CA THR A 101 28.29 15.30 -8.62
C THR A 101 28.15 16.58 -9.42
N GLY A 102 26.92 16.93 -9.86
CA GLY A 102 26.64 18.19 -10.52
C GLY A 102 26.92 19.41 -9.63
N ALA A 103 26.46 19.38 -8.38
CA ALA A 103 26.74 20.43 -7.39
C ALA A 103 28.24 20.64 -7.21
N LYS A 104 29.00 19.54 -7.03
CA LYS A 104 30.46 19.60 -6.92
C LYS A 104 31.10 20.20 -8.17
N GLY A 105 30.66 19.84 -9.37
CA GLY A 105 31.12 20.40 -10.63
C GLY A 105 30.88 21.92 -10.72
N TYR A 106 29.68 22.39 -10.41
CA TYR A 106 29.37 23.82 -10.39
C TYR A 106 30.18 24.58 -9.34
N MET A 107 30.42 24.01 -8.17
CA MET A 107 31.28 24.62 -7.15
C MET A 107 32.73 24.76 -7.66
N GLN A 108 33.28 23.77 -8.35
CA GLN A 108 34.62 23.84 -8.96
C GLN A 108 34.69 24.92 -10.02
N LEU A 109 33.70 24.95 -10.95
CA LEU A 109 33.62 26.01 -11.96
C LEU A 109 33.55 27.41 -11.34
N GLY A 110 32.76 27.56 -10.28
CA GLY A 110 32.65 28.84 -9.55
C GLY A 110 33.93 29.23 -8.79
N GLN A 111 34.77 28.28 -8.39
CA GLN A 111 36.10 28.56 -7.78
C GLN A 111 37.11 29.10 -8.79
N ASP A 112 37.09 28.57 -10.02
CA ASP A 112 38.03 28.95 -11.07
C ASP A 112 37.55 30.19 -11.86
N GLU A 113 36.29 30.65 -11.65
CA GLU A 113 35.69 31.77 -12.36
C GLU A 113 36.12 33.12 -11.80
N THR A 114 36.57 34.02 -12.66
CA THR A 114 37.03 35.36 -12.31
C THR A 114 35.91 36.39 -12.33
N ASP A 115 34.88 36.18 -13.18
CA ASP A 115 33.73 37.07 -13.22
C ASP A 115 32.80 36.82 -12.05
N ALA A 116 32.49 37.86 -11.29
CA ALA A 116 31.65 37.77 -10.10
C ALA A 116 30.21 37.38 -10.41
N GLY A 117 29.68 37.78 -11.58
CA GLY A 117 28.34 37.43 -12.03
C GLY A 117 28.22 35.95 -12.35
N ALA A 118 29.13 35.43 -13.19
CA ALA A 118 29.19 34.01 -13.56
C ALA A 118 29.45 33.11 -12.34
N ARG A 119 30.32 33.54 -11.42
CA ARG A 119 30.55 32.83 -10.15
C ARG A 119 29.29 32.70 -9.32
N SER A 120 28.52 33.79 -9.20
CA SER A 120 27.25 33.78 -8.48
C SER A 120 26.22 32.83 -9.11
N GLU A 121 26.21 32.74 -10.45
CA GLU A 121 25.34 31.80 -11.19
C GLU A 121 25.73 30.33 -10.92
N TYR A 122 27.00 29.98 -10.96
CA TYR A 122 27.46 28.64 -10.61
C TYR A 122 27.11 28.25 -9.17
N LEU A 123 27.23 29.16 -8.22
CA LEU A 123 26.83 28.91 -6.84
C LEU A 123 25.32 28.66 -6.68
N LYS A 124 24.49 29.42 -7.41
CA LYS A 124 23.02 29.19 -7.45
C LYS A 124 22.70 27.81 -8.02
N LEU A 125 23.35 27.43 -9.13
CA LEU A 125 23.15 26.11 -9.74
C LEU A 125 23.60 24.99 -8.80
N ALA A 126 24.72 25.16 -8.07
CA ALA A 126 25.18 24.22 -7.07
C ALA A 126 24.17 24.07 -5.93
N ALA A 127 23.66 25.20 -5.40
CA ALA A 127 22.64 25.19 -4.35
C ALA A 127 21.38 24.46 -4.79
N ALA A 128 20.85 24.74 -5.97
CA ALA A 128 19.66 24.06 -6.53
C ALA A 128 19.87 22.54 -6.65
N ARG A 129 21.07 22.07 -6.96
CA ARG A 129 21.39 20.64 -6.99
C ARG A 129 21.44 20.00 -5.60
N ILE A 130 21.91 20.74 -4.60
CA ILE A 130 21.89 20.30 -3.19
C ILE A 130 20.45 20.24 -2.69
N ASP A 131 19.62 21.25 -2.97
CA ASP A 131 18.21 21.28 -2.58
C ASP A 131 17.45 20.09 -3.17
N CYS A 132 17.68 19.76 -4.43
CA CYS A 132 17.13 18.56 -5.07
C CYS A 132 17.55 17.27 -4.31
N THR A 133 18.79 17.19 -3.83
CA THR A 133 19.26 16.03 -3.07
C THR A 133 18.59 15.93 -1.69
N ILE A 134 18.42 17.07 -1.03
CA ILE A 134 17.70 17.14 0.26
C ILE A 134 16.27 16.65 0.09
N GLU A 135 15.60 17.08 -0.96
CA GLU A 135 14.22 16.64 -1.27
C GLU A 135 14.14 15.13 -1.48
N LEU A 136 15.07 14.52 -2.25
CA LEU A 136 15.16 13.07 -2.43
C LEU A 136 15.31 12.31 -1.09
N LEU A 137 16.15 12.84 -0.19
CA LEU A 137 16.37 12.26 1.14
C LEU A 137 15.13 12.41 2.03
N ASN A 138 14.45 13.55 1.99
CA ASN A 138 13.22 13.78 2.74
C ASN A 138 12.13 12.81 2.29
N GLN A 139 11.95 12.62 0.99
CA GLN A 139 10.98 11.64 0.45
C GLN A 139 11.30 10.21 0.88
N LEU A 140 12.57 9.82 0.92
CA LEU A 140 12.96 8.51 1.45
C LEU A 140 12.65 8.38 2.94
N PHE A 141 12.96 9.42 3.73
CA PHE A 141 12.71 9.42 5.17
C PHE A 141 11.20 9.30 5.46
N GLU A 142 10.37 10.07 4.76
CA GLU A 142 8.93 10.01 4.89
C GLU A 142 8.36 8.64 4.48
N TYR A 143 8.88 8.05 3.39
CA TYR A 143 8.51 6.70 3.01
C TYR A 143 8.88 5.68 4.09
N THR A 144 10.11 5.73 4.64
CA THR A 144 10.53 4.79 5.68
C THR A 144 9.70 4.93 6.94
N LYS A 145 9.35 6.16 7.33
CA LYS A 145 8.47 6.45 8.46
C LYS A 145 7.06 5.89 8.23
N SER A 146 6.52 6.00 7.02
CA SER A 146 5.19 5.44 6.66
C SER A 146 5.16 3.91 6.63
N CYS A 147 6.31 3.25 6.58
CA CYS A 147 6.45 1.80 6.61
C CYS A 147 6.69 1.24 8.02
N ASP A 148 6.82 2.09 9.03
CA ASP A 148 7.05 1.67 10.40
C ASP A 148 5.82 0.93 10.95
N PRO A 149 5.95 -0.35 11.37
CA PRO A 149 4.85 -1.11 11.98
C PRO A 149 4.35 -0.47 13.28
N ASP A 150 5.22 0.27 13.98
CA ASP A 150 4.92 0.93 15.25
C ASP A 150 4.42 2.38 15.06
N LEU A 151 4.11 2.78 13.81
CA LEU A 151 3.57 4.11 13.51
C LEU A 151 2.25 4.32 14.26
N GLN A 152 2.30 5.14 15.32
CA GLN A 152 1.12 5.53 16.08
C GLN A 152 0.59 6.85 15.53
N LEU A 153 -0.56 6.79 14.88
CA LEU A 153 -1.28 7.98 14.42
C LEU A 153 -2.23 8.47 15.50
N THR A 154 -2.29 9.77 15.70
CA THR A 154 -3.27 10.40 16.59
C THR A 154 -4.55 10.67 15.82
N PHE A 155 -5.56 9.83 16.03
CA PHE A 155 -6.84 9.97 15.33
C PHE A 155 -7.68 11.09 15.90
N ALA A 156 -7.98 12.08 15.07
CA ALA A 156 -8.89 13.19 15.34
C ALA A 156 -9.79 13.45 14.11
N PRO A 157 -10.96 14.06 14.27
CA PRO A 157 -11.78 14.49 13.14
C PRO A 157 -11.09 15.64 12.39
N ILE A 158 -10.85 15.46 11.10
CA ILE A 158 -10.17 16.43 10.24
C ILE A 158 -11.17 16.91 9.18
N ALA A 159 -11.41 18.21 9.11
CA ALA A 159 -12.17 18.82 8.01
C ALA A 159 -11.32 18.79 6.73
N VAL A 160 -11.81 18.11 5.69
CA VAL A 160 -11.02 17.86 4.46
C VAL A 160 -10.91 19.11 3.60
N ALA A 161 -11.99 19.89 3.47
CA ALA A 161 -12.01 21.07 2.60
C ALA A 161 -11.00 22.15 3.01
N PRO A 162 -10.94 22.61 4.27
CA PRO A 162 -9.94 23.58 4.68
C PRO A 162 -8.50 23.09 4.49
N LEU A 163 -8.24 21.79 4.72
CA LEU A 163 -6.91 21.22 4.53
C LEU A 163 -6.51 21.18 3.05
N ALA A 164 -7.45 20.88 2.15
CA ALA A 164 -7.20 20.89 0.72
C ALA A 164 -6.97 22.32 0.20
N GLU A 165 -7.71 23.31 0.73
CA GLU A 165 -7.48 24.75 0.43
C GLU A 165 -6.09 25.18 0.88
N ASP A 166 -5.70 24.91 2.13
CA ASP A 166 -4.38 25.23 2.66
C ASP A 166 -3.27 24.64 1.79
N THR A 167 -3.44 23.35 1.37
CA THR A 167 -2.46 22.66 0.54
C THR A 167 -2.38 23.25 -0.88
N LEU A 168 -3.52 23.57 -1.50
CA LEU A 168 -3.53 24.23 -2.80
C LEU A 168 -2.88 25.62 -2.77
N LEU A 169 -3.13 26.39 -1.70
CA LEU A 169 -2.51 27.70 -1.51
C LEU A 169 -0.98 27.59 -1.32
N ALA A 170 -0.50 26.56 -0.63
CA ALA A 170 0.93 26.31 -0.48
C ALA A 170 1.63 26.05 -1.84
N HIS A 171 0.94 25.40 -2.79
CA HIS A 171 1.45 25.10 -4.13
C HIS A 171 1.05 26.14 -5.20
N PHE A 172 0.47 27.28 -4.79
CA PHE A 172 0.01 28.30 -5.72
C PHE A 172 1.14 28.84 -6.63
N PRO A 173 2.38 29.10 -6.13
CA PRO A 173 3.46 29.59 -7.00
C PRO A 173 3.82 28.60 -8.11
N GLU A 174 3.76 27.31 -7.87
CA GLU A 174 4.04 26.27 -8.85
C GLU A 174 2.93 26.22 -9.91
N PHE A 175 1.67 26.32 -9.49
CA PHE A 175 0.53 26.41 -10.42
C PHE A 175 0.61 27.67 -11.29
N GLU A 176 0.94 28.82 -10.71
CA GLU A 176 1.12 30.07 -11.44
C GLU A 176 2.25 29.98 -12.48
N ALA A 177 3.37 29.34 -12.12
CA ALA A 177 4.50 29.10 -13.02
C ALA A 177 4.11 28.25 -14.25
N HIS A 178 3.13 27.34 -14.12
CA HIS A 178 2.58 26.55 -15.21
C HIS A 178 1.43 27.26 -15.96
N GLY A 179 0.93 28.38 -15.43
CA GLY A 179 -0.28 29.05 -15.95
C GLY A 179 -1.55 28.23 -15.71
N TRP A 180 -1.59 27.41 -14.65
CA TRP A 180 -2.70 26.54 -14.32
C TRP A 180 -3.54 27.12 -13.19
N GLU A 181 -4.87 26.98 -13.34
CA GLU A 181 -5.85 27.34 -12.30
C GLU A 181 -6.50 26.07 -11.75
N PRO A 182 -6.02 25.52 -10.63
CA PRO A 182 -6.62 24.34 -10.02
C PRO A 182 -8.04 24.66 -9.54
N ARG A 183 -8.95 23.68 -9.64
CA ARG A 183 -10.33 23.83 -9.21
C ARG A 183 -10.57 23.02 -7.95
N LEU A 184 -11.21 23.64 -6.95
CA LEU A 184 -11.70 22.98 -5.76
C LEU A 184 -13.23 23.00 -5.78
N GLU A 185 -13.83 21.81 -5.81
CA GLU A 185 -15.27 21.60 -5.79
C GLU A 185 -15.66 20.90 -4.49
N VAL A 186 -16.32 21.62 -3.60
CA VAL A 186 -16.86 21.05 -2.37
C VAL A 186 -18.31 20.68 -2.64
N VAL A 187 -18.55 19.36 -2.78
CA VAL A 187 -19.89 18.81 -3.07
C VAL A 187 -20.72 18.73 -1.79
N GLU A 188 -20.08 18.46 -0.65
CA GLU A 188 -20.73 18.36 0.64
C GLU A 188 -19.94 19.14 1.70
N ASP A 189 -20.60 20.15 2.28
CA ASP A 189 -20.03 20.92 3.39
C ASP A 189 -19.91 20.08 4.66
N GLY A 190 -18.76 20.21 5.35
CA GLY A 190 -18.49 19.50 6.59
C GLY A 190 -17.99 18.06 6.41
N CYS A 191 -17.53 17.70 5.21
CA CYS A 191 -16.84 16.42 5.00
C CYS A 191 -15.63 16.32 5.92
N SER A 192 -15.61 15.30 6.76
CA SER A 192 -14.52 15.03 7.72
C SER A 192 -14.09 13.58 7.71
N VAL A 193 -12.81 13.36 8.00
CA VAL A 193 -12.20 12.05 8.13
C VAL A 193 -11.56 11.90 9.50
N GLN A 194 -11.60 10.69 10.05
CA GLN A 194 -10.84 10.36 11.26
C GLN A 194 -9.39 10.02 10.86
N GLY A 195 -8.42 10.69 11.46
CA GLY A 195 -7.02 10.45 11.15
C GLY A 195 -6.10 11.49 11.78
N GLU A 196 -4.85 11.47 11.37
CA GLU A 196 -3.85 12.48 11.73
C GLU A 196 -3.75 13.55 10.64
N ARG A 197 -3.83 14.84 11.03
CA ARG A 197 -3.82 15.98 10.09
C ARG A 197 -2.58 15.98 9.21
N ASP A 198 -1.40 15.76 9.80
CA ASP A 198 -0.12 15.76 9.07
C ASP A 198 -0.06 14.62 8.04
N ALA A 199 -0.60 13.44 8.37
CA ALA A 199 -0.66 12.33 7.45
C ALA A 199 -1.59 12.62 6.26
N LEU A 200 -2.77 13.20 6.50
CA LEU A 200 -3.69 13.58 5.43
C LEU A 200 -3.11 14.71 4.56
N GLN A 201 -2.46 15.70 5.16
CA GLN A 201 -1.77 16.76 4.42
C GLN A 201 -0.71 16.19 3.50
N ARG A 202 0.12 15.25 3.96
CA ARG A 202 1.13 14.57 3.14
C ARG A 202 0.52 13.76 2.00
N ILE A 203 -0.64 13.15 2.20
CA ILE A 203 -1.37 12.48 1.11
C ILE A 203 -1.72 13.52 0.03
N LEU A 204 -2.31 14.66 0.43
CA LEU A 204 -2.68 15.74 -0.48
C LEU A 204 -1.46 16.32 -1.21
N ASP A 205 -0.38 16.64 -0.49
CA ASP A 205 0.88 17.15 -1.04
C ASP A 205 1.44 16.20 -2.11
N ASN A 206 1.47 14.89 -1.83
CA ASN A 206 1.96 13.89 -2.79
C ASN A 206 1.08 13.81 -4.05
N LEU A 207 -0.24 13.92 -3.92
CA LEU A 207 -1.16 13.88 -5.05
C LEU A 207 -1.10 15.16 -5.89
N ILE A 208 -1.00 16.33 -5.24
CA ILE A 208 -0.86 17.63 -5.91
C ILE A 208 0.49 17.73 -6.62
N THR A 209 1.58 17.36 -5.96
CA THR A 209 2.92 17.34 -6.57
C THR A 209 2.96 16.37 -7.76
N ASN A 210 2.27 15.23 -7.65
CA ASN A 210 2.15 14.31 -8.79
C ASN A 210 1.40 14.96 -9.96
N ALA A 211 0.31 15.69 -9.70
CA ALA A 211 -0.40 16.42 -10.74
C ALA A 211 0.45 17.51 -11.40
N LEU A 212 1.25 18.25 -10.61
CA LEU A 212 2.16 19.28 -11.11
C LEU A 212 3.29 18.69 -11.96
N GLN A 213 3.84 17.55 -11.57
CA GLN A 213 4.99 16.94 -12.25
C GLN A 213 4.61 16.16 -13.52
N TYR A 214 3.47 15.50 -13.52
CA TYR A 214 3.09 14.54 -14.56
C TYR A 214 1.81 14.89 -15.29
N GLY A 215 1.08 15.89 -14.81
CA GLY A 215 -0.10 16.41 -15.47
C GLY A 215 0.23 17.18 -16.75
N SER A 216 -0.74 17.29 -17.63
CA SER A 216 -0.71 18.16 -18.83
C SER A 216 -1.65 19.35 -18.72
N GLY A 217 -2.25 19.59 -17.55
CA GLY A 217 -3.16 20.70 -17.28
C GLY A 217 -3.56 20.74 -15.80
N ALA A 218 -4.32 21.78 -15.44
CA ALA A 218 -4.76 22.05 -14.08
C ALA A 218 -5.56 20.89 -13.48
N PRO A 219 -5.28 20.49 -12.23
CA PRO A 219 -6.06 19.48 -11.55
C PRO A 219 -7.41 20.00 -11.06
N THR A 220 -8.38 19.10 -10.93
CA THR A 220 -9.65 19.33 -10.24
C THR A 220 -9.71 18.47 -9.00
N ILE A 221 -9.97 19.10 -7.86
CA ILE A 221 -10.13 18.42 -6.56
C ILE A 221 -11.60 18.49 -6.18
N ARG A 222 -12.24 17.34 -5.96
CA ARG A 222 -13.62 17.23 -5.49
C ARG A 222 -13.63 16.64 -4.08
N ILE A 223 -14.38 17.24 -3.17
CA ILE A 223 -14.51 16.80 -1.79
C ILE A 223 -15.96 16.42 -1.51
N GLY A 224 -16.13 15.21 -1.01
CA GLY A 224 -17.44 14.59 -0.84
C GLY A 224 -17.88 13.82 -2.08
N SER A 225 -18.84 12.92 -1.92
CA SER A 225 -19.52 12.23 -3.01
C SER A 225 -20.97 12.68 -3.03
N ASP A 226 -21.64 12.52 -4.17
CA ASP A 226 -23.08 12.80 -4.32
C ASP A 226 -24.01 11.96 -3.44
N GLY A 227 -23.47 11.25 -2.47
CA GLY A 227 -24.14 10.42 -1.50
C GLY A 227 -23.34 10.32 -0.20
N THR A 228 -23.57 11.25 0.72
CA THR A 228 -23.28 11.21 2.16
C THR A 228 -21.85 10.83 2.59
N CYS A 229 -20.98 11.82 2.72
CA CYS A 229 -19.98 11.78 3.79
C CYS A 229 -20.72 11.65 5.12
N ALA A 230 -20.54 10.53 5.84
CA ALA A 230 -21.17 10.37 7.14
C ALA A 230 -20.71 11.51 8.05
N ARG A 231 -21.60 12.48 8.33
CA ARG A 231 -21.39 13.49 9.35
C ARG A 231 -20.90 12.78 10.60
N ALA A 232 -19.75 13.19 11.13
CA ALA A 232 -19.38 12.85 12.50
C ALA A 232 -20.54 13.32 13.40
N ARG A 233 -21.42 12.41 13.79
CA ARG A 233 -22.46 12.70 14.77
C ARG A 233 -21.73 13.03 16.07
N PRO A 234 -21.90 14.22 16.65
CA PRO A 234 -21.58 14.41 18.03
C PRO A 234 -22.44 13.40 18.81
N ASN A 235 -21.81 12.66 19.70
CA ASN A 235 -22.44 11.62 20.52
C ASN A 235 -23.36 12.31 21.55
N ASN A 236 -24.57 12.69 21.12
CA ASN A 236 -25.66 13.10 21.99
C ASN A 236 -26.74 12.03 21.92
N GLY A 237 -26.81 11.23 22.96
CA GLY A 237 -27.93 10.30 23.17
C GLY A 237 -29.28 11.04 23.11
N GLY A 238 -30.16 10.54 22.28
CA GLY A 238 -31.54 11.01 22.17
C GLY A 238 -32.26 10.30 21.04
N ASP A 239 -33.20 9.47 21.42
CA ASP A 239 -34.15 8.73 20.61
C ASP A 239 -34.88 9.58 19.55
N GLY A 240 -35.20 8.95 18.43
CA GLY A 240 -36.42 9.23 17.68
C GLY A 240 -36.25 9.69 16.22
N ASP A 241 -36.86 8.91 15.37
CA ASP A 241 -37.42 9.19 14.05
C ASP A 241 -36.56 9.08 12.80
N GLN A 242 -36.85 8.04 12.03
CA GLN A 242 -36.55 7.91 10.61
C GLN A 242 -37.43 8.84 9.77
N PRO A 243 -36.96 9.43 8.71
CA PRO A 243 -37.80 9.66 7.55
C PRO A 243 -37.31 8.88 6.31
N ALA A 244 -38.33 8.50 5.58
CA ALA A 244 -38.41 7.63 4.44
C ALA A 244 -37.55 8.07 3.22
N ALA A 245 -37.14 7.03 2.47
CA ALA A 245 -36.59 7.12 1.13
C ALA A 245 -37.55 7.85 0.16
N THR A 246 -37.02 8.81 -0.61
CA THR A 246 -37.64 9.25 -1.85
C THR A 246 -36.70 8.89 -3.01
N ASN A 247 -37.21 7.96 -3.83
CA ASN A 247 -36.70 7.66 -5.17
C ASN A 247 -36.86 8.89 -6.08
N GLY A 248 -35.77 9.36 -6.66
CA GLY A 248 -35.76 10.29 -7.78
C GLY A 248 -34.79 9.75 -8.82
N ASN A 249 -35.36 9.09 -9.83
CA ASN A 249 -34.69 8.64 -11.03
C ASN A 249 -34.70 9.79 -12.03
N ASP A 250 -33.52 10.29 -12.46
CA ASP A 250 -33.35 10.83 -13.81
C ASP A 250 -31.85 10.91 -14.22
N GLY A 251 -31.58 10.25 -15.27
CA GLY A 251 -30.58 10.02 -16.23
C GLY A 251 -29.35 10.92 -16.34
N ASP A 252 -28.18 10.36 -16.23
CA ASP A 252 -27.18 10.25 -17.30
C ASP A 252 -26.12 9.19 -16.90
N GLY A 253 -25.84 8.29 -17.83
CA GLY A 253 -25.20 7.00 -17.63
C GLY A 253 -23.69 7.02 -17.37
N THR A 254 -23.22 7.70 -16.34
CA THR A 254 -21.89 7.53 -15.75
C THR A 254 -21.93 7.60 -14.21
N ALA A 255 -23.06 7.22 -13.61
CA ALA A 255 -23.12 7.04 -12.17
C ALA A 255 -22.14 5.93 -11.79
N SER A 256 -21.03 6.36 -11.18
CA SER A 256 -19.91 5.58 -10.72
C SER A 256 -20.37 4.31 -10.00
N ALA A 257 -19.83 3.16 -10.44
CA ALA A 257 -19.92 1.88 -9.73
C ALA A 257 -19.25 1.91 -8.33
N TRP A 258 -18.83 3.07 -7.86
CA TRP A 258 -18.11 3.34 -6.63
C TRP A 258 -19.11 3.95 -5.63
N GLY A 259 -19.59 3.12 -4.71
CA GLY A 259 -20.58 3.51 -3.71
C GLY A 259 -20.16 4.70 -2.83
N ASN A 260 -21.07 5.14 -1.98
CA ASN A 260 -21.15 6.32 -1.11
C ASN A 260 -19.99 6.64 -0.15
N GLU A 261 -18.75 6.30 -0.48
CA GLU A 261 -17.60 6.31 0.44
C GLU A 261 -16.40 7.14 -0.01
N VAL A 262 -16.49 7.82 -1.15
CA VAL A 262 -15.42 8.69 -1.64
C VAL A 262 -15.38 9.98 -0.82
N ILE A 263 -14.24 10.22 -0.17
CA ILE A 263 -13.98 11.42 0.66
C ILE A 263 -13.41 12.53 -0.21
N LEU A 264 -12.45 12.16 -1.06
CA LEU A 264 -11.69 13.08 -1.90
C LEU A 264 -11.39 12.44 -3.25
N GLN A 265 -11.49 13.25 -4.30
CA GLN A 265 -11.09 12.89 -5.66
C GLN A 265 -10.17 13.95 -6.22
N ILE A 266 -9.03 13.56 -6.77
CA ILE A 266 -8.13 14.47 -7.50
C ILE A 266 -7.99 13.96 -8.91
N SER A 267 -8.40 14.76 -9.88
CA SER A 267 -8.36 14.44 -11.31
C SER A 267 -7.43 15.41 -12.03
N ASN A 268 -6.52 14.89 -12.85
CA ASN A 268 -5.69 15.73 -13.70
C ASN A 268 -5.51 15.11 -15.09
N PRO A 269 -5.51 15.92 -16.16
CA PRO A 269 -5.22 15.44 -17.50
C PRO A 269 -3.76 14.99 -17.60
N VAL A 270 -3.52 13.94 -18.40
CA VAL A 270 -2.19 13.39 -18.67
C VAL A 270 -1.94 13.25 -20.17
N ALA A 271 -0.73 13.56 -20.62
CA ALA A 271 -0.41 13.58 -22.04
C ALA A 271 -0.39 12.18 -22.67
N ASN A 272 0.11 11.17 -21.94
CA ASN A 272 0.28 9.82 -22.46
C ASN A 272 -0.32 8.78 -21.49
N PRO A 273 -1.64 8.60 -21.46
CA PRO A 273 -2.30 7.70 -20.54
C PRO A 273 -1.93 6.22 -20.77
N GLN A 274 -1.54 5.84 -22.00
CA GLN A 274 -1.12 4.49 -22.34
C GLN A 274 0.22 4.07 -21.72
N ASP A 275 1.05 5.02 -21.31
CA ASP A 275 2.36 4.76 -20.70
C ASP A 275 2.26 4.55 -19.18
N ILE A 276 1.05 4.70 -18.63
CA ILE A 276 0.79 4.59 -17.21
C ILE A 276 0.26 3.20 -16.89
N ASP A 277 1.08 2.39 -16.22
CA ASP A 277 0.65 1.10 -15.69
C ASP A 277 -0.04 1.31 -14.34
N ARG A 278 -1.36 1.12 -14.30
CA ARG A 278 -2.20 1.31 -13.12
C ARG A 278 -1.74 0.44 -11.95
N ASP A 279 -1.34 -0.79 -12.20
CA ASP A 279 -0.97 -1.75 -11.16
C ASP A 279 0.38 -1.42 -10.51
N LEU A 280 1.19 -0.62 -11.23
CA LEU A 280 2.50 -0.19 -10.75
C LEU A 280 2.52 1.22 -10.17
N LEU A 281 1.47 2.03 -10.33
CA LEU A 281 1.42 3.44 -9.87
C LEU A 281 1.81 3.63 -8.41
N PHE A 282 1.37 2.73 -7.53
CA PHE A 282 1.65 2.78 -6.10
C PHE A 282 2.87 1.94 -5.69
N THR A 283 3.59 1.38 -6.69
CA THR A 283 4.82 0.67 -6.42
C THR A 283 5.95 1.66 -6.17
N ARG A 284 6.66 1.51 -5.06
CA ARG A 284 7.80 2.36 -4.72
C ARG A 284 8.83 2.38 -5.85
N PHE A 285 9.42 3.58 -6.07
CA PHE A 285 10.43 3.86 -7.11
C PHE A 285 9.96 3.59 -8.54
N TRP A 286 8.68 3.29 -8.75
CA TRP A 286 8.14 3.15 -10.08
C TRP A 286 7.99 4.52 -10.74
N ARG A 287 8.42 4.60 -11.99
CA ARG A 287 8.30 5.77 -12.86
C ARG A 287 8.02 5.31 -14.27
N GLY A 288 7.01 5.87 -14.89
CA GLY A 288 6.70 5.63 -16.29
C GLY A 288 7.90 5.98 -17.19
N GLU A 289 8.01 5.36 -18.36
CA GLU A 289 9.18 5.57 -19.25
C GLU A 289 9.39 7.04 -19.64
N ALA A 290 8.30 7.74 -19.97
CA ALA A 290 8.33 9.17 -20.31
C ALA A 290 8.76 10.06 -19.12
N SER A 291 8.52 9.63 -17.89
CA SER A 291 8.80 10.40 -16.68
C SER A 291 10.19 10.19 -16.08
N ARG A 292 11.00 9.27 -16.64
CA ARG A 292 12.37 9.00 -16.14
C ARG A 292 13.31 10.19 -16.24
N GLN A 293 13.02 11.11 -17.14
CA GLN A 293 13.84 12.34 -17.33
C GLN A 293 13.40 13.49 -16.41
N LEU A 294 12.21 13.40 -15.79
CA LEU A 294 11.71 14.41 -14.86
C LEU A 294 12.29 14.19 -13.45
N PRO A 295 12.43 15.21 -12.61
CA PRO A 295 12.83 15.02 -11.23
C PRO A 295 11.76 14.22 -10.47
N GLY A 296 12.18 13.35 -9.53
CA GLY A 296 11.27 12.59 -8.66
C GLY A 296 11.79 11.20 -8.35
N THR A 297 11.44 10.67 -7.17
CA THR A 297 11.88 9.37 -6.65
C THR A 297 10.95 8.22 -6.99
N GLY A 298 9.68 8.51 -7.35
CA GLY A 298 8.63 7.48 -7.42
C GLY A 298 8.19 6.97 -6.04
N LEU A 299 8.44 7.73 -4.96
CA LEU A 299 8.02 7.39 -3.61
C LEU A 299 6.70 8.07 -3.19
N GLY A 300 6.33 9.20 -3.79
CA GLY A 300 5.20 10.01 -3.35
C GLY A 300 3.87 9.24 -3.30
N LEU A 301 3.47 8.58 -4.39
CA LEU A 301 2.23 7.80 -4.43
C LEU A 301 2.29 6.57 -3.52
N ALA A 302 3.45 5.91 -3.39
CA ALA A 302 3.63 4.79 -2.47
C ALA A 302 3.50 5.24 -1.01
N THR A 303 4.05 6.42 -0.65
CA THR A 303 3.90 7.05 0.67
C THR A 303 2.44 7.40 0.93
N ALA A 304 1.77 8.06 -0.01
CA ALA A 304 0.36 8.42 0.10
C ALA A 304 -0.53 7.19 0.35
N GLN A 305 -0.30 6.08 -0.38
CA GLN A 305 -1.05 4.84 -0.18
C GLN A 305 -0.78 4.21 1.20
N LYS A 306 0.47 4.23 1.68
CA LYS A 306 0.82 3.71 3.02
C LYS A 306 0.15 4.52 4.12
N LEU A 307 0.21 5.86 4.06
CA LEU A 307 -0.46 6.74 5.00
C LEU A 307 -1.98 6.59 4.98
N ALA A 308 -2.58 6.48 3.78
CA ALA A 308 -4.01 6.22 3.65
C ALA A 308 -4.40 4.91 4.38
N ARG A 309 -3.67 3.82 4.15
CA ARG A 309 -3.91 2.54 4.83
C ARG A 309 -3.73 2.63 6.34
N ALA A 310 -2.74 3.38 6.83
CA ALA A 310 -2.52 3.61 8.26
C ALA A 310 -3.68 4.41 8.89
N MET A 311 -4.39 5.22 8.11
CA MET A 311 -5.61 5.95 8.50
C MET A 311 -6.90 5.16 8.23
N GLU A 312 -6.83 3.87 7.93
CA GLU A 312 -7.99 3.03 7.57
C GLU A 312 -8.74 3.53 6.31
N LEU A 313 -8.01 4.23 5.45
CA LEU A 313 -8.47 4.71 4.15
C LEU A 313 -7.87 3.87 3.03
N GLU A 314 -8.49 3.97 1.84
CA GLU A 314 -8.01 3.35 0.62
C GLU A 314 -7.75 4.42 -0.44
N LEU A 315 -6.58 4.37 -1.06
CA LEU A 315 -6.20 5.23 -2.17
C LEU A 315 -6.10 4.40 -3.45
N GLU A 316 -6.93 4.74 -4.42
CA GLU A 316 -7.01 4.09 -5.72
C GLU A 316 -6.79 5.10 -6.85
N ALA A 317 -6.46 4.59 -8.04
CA ALA A 317 -6.34 5.40 -9.25
C ALA A 317 -7.15 4.79 -10.39
N GLN A 318 -7.74 5.65 -11.20
CA GLN A 318 -8.41 5.29 -12.44
C GLN A 318 -7.88 6.17 -13.57
N ILE A 319 -7.77 5.60 -14.76
CA ILE A 319 -7.36 6.31 -15.96
C ILE A 319 -8.50 6.18 -16.97
N ASP A 320 -9.01 7.30 -17.40
CA ASP A 320 -10.08 7.35 -18.38
C ASP A 320 -9.93 8.59 -19.28
N GLY A 321 -10.10 8.42 -20.59
CA GLY A 321 -10.15 9.50 -21.57
C GLY A 321 -8.98 10.49 -21.53
N GLY A 322 -7.78 10.07 -21.09
CA GLY A 322 -6.62 10.96 -20.96
C GLY A 322 -6.56 11.72 -19.64
N THR A 323 -7.37 11.33 -18.67
CA THR A 323 -7.37 11.87 -17.31
C THR A 323 -7.03 10.76 -16.32
N ILE A 324 -6.10 11.03 -15.40
CA ILE A 324 -5.90 10.20 -14.22
C ILE A 324 -6.70 10.80 -13.06
N THR A 325 -7.37 9.92 -12.32
CA THR A 325 -8.16 10.30 -11.15
C THR A 325 -7.75 9.43 -9.98
N PHE A 326 -7.38 10.08 -8.89
CA PHE A 326 -7.10 9.45 -7.61
C PHE A 326 -8.30 9.60 -6.70
N PHE A 327 -8.71 8.49 -6.05
CA PHE A 327 -9.83 8.44 -5.13
C PHE A 327 -9.32 8.06 -3.74
N LEU A 328 -9.60 8.91 -2.75
CA LEU A 328 -9.42 8.57 -1.34
C LEU A 328 -10.79 8.23 -0.76
N ARG A 329 -10.96 7.00 -0.27
CA ARG A 329 -12.22 6.49 0.24
C ARG A 329 -12.06 5.81 1.60
N ARG A 330 -13.16 5.63 2.33
CA ARG A 330 -13.17 4.78 3.51
C ARG A 330 -13.04 3.32 3.11
N ARG A 331 -12.25 2.59 3.87
CA ARG A 331 -12.15 1.14 3.73
C ARG A 331 -13.42 0.49 4.27
N THR A 332 -14.04 -0.40 3.49
CA THR A 332 -15.19 -1.20 3.93
C THR A 332 -14.73 -2.52 4.48
N ASP A 333 -15.47 -3.07 5.48
CA ASP A 333 -15.20 -4.39 6.08
C ASP A 333 -15.22 -5.56 5.06
N LYS A 334 -15.70 -5.33 3.85
CA LYS A 334 -15.70 -6.33 2.77
C LYS A 334 -14.31 -6.57 2.18
N ASP A 335 -13.39 -5.62 2.31
CA ASP A 335 -12.04 -5.71 1.74
C ASP A 335 -11.03 -6.40 2.68
N THR A 336 -11.43 -6.73 3.92
CA THR A 336 -10.61 -7.48 4.87
C THR A 336 -10.69 -9.00 4.73
N ALA A 337 -11.54 -9.52 3.84
CA ALA A 337 -11.82 -10.96 3.69
C ALA A 337 -11.19 -11.62 2.45
N ASN A 338 -10.21 -10.98 1.79
CA ASN A 338 -9.55 -11.53 0.61
C ASN A 338 -8.04 -11.69 0.80
#